data_c45e77a08d01dd2caa263f5582a2b38d
#
_entry.id   c45e77a08d01dd2caa263f5582a2b38d
#
_cell.length_a   1.000
_cell.length_b   1.000
_cell.length_c   1.000
_cell.angle_alpha   90.00
_cell.angle_beta   90.00
_cell.angle_gamma   90.00
#
_symmetry.space_group_name_H-M   'P 1'
#
loop_
_entity.id
_entity.type
_entity.pdbx_description
1 polymer ?
#
loop_
_entity_poly.entity_id
_entity_poly.type
_entity_poly.pdbx_seq_one_letter_code
_entity_poly.pdbx_strand_id
1 'polypeptide(L)'
;MLKGGNILDVLMNMVSTCSFACMAAFVYKKVHNQKGAILGLVLGVMCTTISMLIWNYIITPIYYGMPRSAIVPMLLPGILPFNLIKATMNAAIVFFLYKPVVQILRRSHLVEKSNRQGSVYKGYVFVVGVVLVTMILFVLGYQGII
;
A
#
# COMPACT_ATOMS: atom_id res chain seq x y z
N MET A 1 10.23 -21.29 -13.07
CA MET A 1 10.86 -22.04 -11.97
C MET A 1 10.79 -21.18 -10.72
N LEU A 2 9.72 -21.35 -9.92
CA LEU A 2 9.57 -20.69 -8.62
C LEU A 2 10.44 -21.42 -7.62
N LYS A 3 11.72 -21.10 -7.56
CA LYS A 3 12.58 -21.50 -6.45
C LYS A 3 12.15 -20.71 -5.22
N GLY A 4 11.86 -21.45 -4.16
CA GLY A 4 11.31 -21.04 -2.89
C GLY A 4 11.72 -19.65 -2.39
N GLY A 5 10.79 -19.02 -1.68
CA GLY A 5 10.90 -17.64 -1.22
C GLY A 5 12.24 -17.35 -0.57
N ASN A 6 12.99 -16.50 -1.22
CA ASN A 6 14.28 -16.07 -0.72
C ASN A 6 14.05 -15.20 0.54
N ILE A 7 14.94 -15.29 1.52
CA ILE A 7 14.93 -14.44 2.73
C ILE A 7 14.80 -12.96 2.36
N LEU A 8 15.37 -12.54 1.21
CA LEU A 8 15.25 -11.19 0.69
C LEU A 8 13.81 -10.82 0.29
N ASP A 9 13.03 -11.75 -0.26
CA ASP A 9 11.62 -11.49 -0.60
C ASP A 9 10.80 -11.27 0.67
N VAL A 10 11.10 -12.01 1.73
CA VAL A 10 10.49 -11.83 3.05
C VAL A 10 10.85 -10.46 3.63
N LEU A 11 12.14 -10.09 3.61
CA LEU A 11 12.62 -8.80 4.09
C LEU A 11 11.99 -7.64 3.29
N MET A 12 11.92 -7.77 1.97
CA MET A 12 11.29 -6.80 1.08
C MET A 12 9.82 -6.60 1.41
N ASN A 13 9.08 -7.70 1.65
CA ASN A 13 7.68 -7.62 2.07
C ASN A 13 7.53 -7.01 3.47
N MET A 14 8.42 -7.34 4.41
CA MET A 14 8.44 -6.70 5.74
C MET A 14 8.65 -5.18 5.63
N VAL A 15 9.68 -4.74 4.93
CA VAL A 15 9.97 -3.31 4.73
C VAL A 15 8.79 -2.59 4.09
N SER A 16 8.20 -3.19 3.05
CA SER A 16 7.01 -2.66 2.38
C SER A 16 5.84 -2.47 3.34
N THR A 17 5.51 -3.52 4.10
CA THR A 17 4.38 -3.50 5.03
C THR A 17 4.62 -2.56 6.21
N CYS A 18 5.83 -2.56 6.77
CA CYS A 18 6.20 -1.64 7.86
C CYS A 18 6.14 -0.18 7.40
N SER A 19 6.67 0.15 6.23
CA SER A 19 6.62 1.51 5.68
C SER A 19 5.19 2.01 5.52
N PHE A 20 4.30 1.14 5.02
CA PHE A 20 2.88 1.43 4.88
C PHE A 20 2.21 1.66 6.24
N ALA A 21 2.36 0.68 7.15
CA ALA A 21 1.67 0.68 8.44
C ALA A 21 2.15 1.83 9.35
N CYS A 22 3.46 2.06 9.40
CA CYS A 22 4.03 3.14 10.23
C CYS A 22 3.55 4.52 9.75
N MET A 23 3.57 4.78 8.43
CA MET A 23 3.11 6.05 7.90
C MET A 23 1.61 6.24 8.11
N ALA A 24 0.79 5.23 7.83
CA ALA A 24 -0.65 5.29 8.05
C ALA A 24 -0.99 5.53 9.53
N ALA A 25 -0.33 4.80 10.44
CA ALA A 25 -0.52 4.95 11.88
C ALA A 25 -0.05 6.33 12.40
N PHE A 26 1.08 6.83 11.92
CA PHE A 26 1.61 8.14 12.31
C PHE A 26 0.66 9.28 11.94
N VAL A 27 0.13 9.26 10.73
CA VAL A 27 -0.84 10.26 10.26
C VAL A 27 -2.15 10.15 11.02
N TYR A 28 -2.65 8.93 11.23
CA TYR A 28 -3.87 8.69 11.99
C TYR A 28 -3.71 9.14 13.45
N LYS A 29 -2.54 8.95 14.07
CA LYS A 29 -2.25 9.44 15.42
C LYS A 29 -2.33 10.97 15.54
N LYS A 30 -1.98 11.70 14.47
CA LYS A 30 -2.09 13.17 14.45
C LYS A 30 -3.51 13.65 14.15
N VAL A 31 -4.23 12.92 13.29
CA VAL A 31 -5.56 13.33 12.82
C VAL A 31 -6.55 12.20 13.08
N HIS A 32 -7.10 12.13 14.27
CA HIS A 32 -8.03 11.10 14.76
C HIS A 32 -9.43 11.14 14.08
N ASN A 33 -9.49 11.44 12.80
CA ASN A 33 -10.71 11.54 12.00
C ASN A 33 -10.70 10.58 10.83
N GLN A 34 -11.87 10.32 10.22
CA GLN A 34 -11.95 9.56 8.96
C GLN A 34 -11.09 10.16 7.84
N LYS A 35 -11.01 11.50 7.76
CA LYS A 35 -10.11 12.18 6.82
C LYS A 35 -8.65 11.86 7.10
N GLY A 36 -8.26 11.78 8.37
CA GLY A 36 -6.93 11.36 8.78
C GLY A 36 -6.61 9.91 8.42
N ALA A 37 -7.59 9.01 8.53
CA ALA A 37 -7.41 7.62 8.08
C ALA A 37 -7.17 7.54 6.57
N ILE A 38 -7.99 8.24 5.76
CA ILE A 38 -7.82 8.26 4.30
C ILE A 38 -6.47 8.90 3.92
N LEU A 39 -6.14 10.05 4.52
CA LEU A 39 -4.85 10.72 4.28
C LEU A 39 -3.67 9.81 4.67
N GLY A 40 -3.78 9.12 5.80
CA GLY A 40 -2.79 8.15 6.26
C GLY A 40 -2.58 7.00 5.28
N LEU A 41 -3.66 6.47 4.71
CA LEU A 41 -3.58 5.42 3.70
C LEU A 41 -2.93 5.92 2.40
N VAL A 42 -3.30 7.11 1.92
CA VAL A 42 -2.69 7.71 0.71
C VAL A 42 -1.20 7.95 0.92
N LEU A 43 -0.81 8.57 2.04
CA LEU A 43 0.59 8.78 2.37
C LEU A 43 1.34 7.46 2.62
N GLY A 44 0.67 6.45 3.16
CA GLY A 44 1.19 5.09 3.29
C GLY A 44 1.52 4.47 1.95
N VAL A 45 0.63 4.60 0.96
CA VAL A 45 0.87 4.14 -0.43
C VAL A 45 2.09 4.83 -1.03
N MET A 46 2.17 6.15 -0.91
CA MET A 46 3.30 6.93 -1.43
C MET A 46 4.63 6.52 -0.76
N CYS A 47 4.65 6.46 0.55
CA CYS A 47 5.83 6.07 1.33
C CYS A 47 6.31 4.66 0.96
N THR A 48 5.40 3.70 0.87
CA THR A 48 5.72 2.33 0.47
C THR A 48 6.29 2.27 -0.94
N THR A 49 5.68 2.97 -1.88
CA THR A 49 6.14 2.97 -3.27
C THR A 49 7.55 3.54 -3.38
N ILE A 50 7.82 4.67 -2.73
CA ILE A 50 9.16 5.29 -2.69
C ILE A 50 10.17 4.35 -2.02
N SER A 51 9.84 3.78 -0.86
CA SER A 51 10.71 2.84 -0.15
C SER A 51 11.07 1.64 -1.02
N MET A 52 10.11 1.12 -1.78
CA MET A 52 10.33 -0.02 -2.65
C MET A 52 11.13 0.32 -3.91
N LEU A 53 11.01 1.53 -4.44
CA LEU A 53 11.88 2.01 -5.53
C LEU A 53 13.34 2.09 -5.06
N ILE A 54 13.57 2.68 -3.89
CA ILE A 54 14.90 2.79 -3.29
C ILE A 54 15.47 1.39 -3.01
N TRP A 55 14.67 0.49 -2.42
CA TRP A 55 15.07 -0.87 -2.13
C TRP A 55 15.51 -1.62 -3.39
N ASN A 56 14.67 -1.57 -4.44
CA ASN A 56 14.99 -2.24 -5.69
C ASN A 56 16.20 -1.61 -6.39
N TYR A 57 16.39 -0.30 -6.31
CA TYR A 57 17.57 0.36 -6.86
C TYR A 57 18.88 -0.04 -6.20
N ILE A 58 18.85 -0.29 -4.86
CA ILE A 58 20.05 -0.64 -4.08
C ILE A 58 20.27 -2.15 -4.06
N ILE A 59 19.26 -2.92 -3.72
CA ILE A 59 19.40 -4.34 -3.39
C ILE A 59 19.35 -5.24 -4.63
N THR A 60 18.50 -4.90 -5.61
CA THR A 60 18.35 -5.73 -6.81
C THR A 60 19.67 -5.90 -7.59
N PRO A 61 20.50 -4.84 -7.82
CA PRO A 61 21.79 -5.01 -8.47
C PRO A 61 22.74 -5.92 -7.71
N ILE A 62 22.77 -5.79 -6.38
CA ILE A 62 23.67 -6.55 -5.51
C ILE A 62 23.27 -8.03 -5.52
N TYR A 63 21.97 -8.30 -5.46
CA TYR A 63 21.46 -9.67 -5.33
C TYR A 63 21.49 -10.45 -6.65
N TYR A 64 21.11 -9.81 -7.75
CA TYR A 64 21.08 -10.47 -9.06
C TYR A 64 22.40 -10.32 -9.83
N GLY A 65 23.39 -9.58 -9.30
CA GLY A 65 24.66 -9.32 -9.99
C GLY A 65 24.49 -8.51 -11.30
N MET A 66 23.38 -7.82 -11.45
CA MET A 66 23.07 -7.05 -12.65
C MET A 66 23.64 -5.62 -12.57
N PRO A 67 24.13 -5.04 -13.67
CA PRO A 67 24.54 -3.65 -13.67
C PRO A 67 23.33 -2.74 -13.43
N ARG A 68 23.54 -1.64 -12.70
CA ARG A 68 22.49 -0.65 -12.41
C ARG A 68 21.83 -0.09 -13.67
N SER A 69 22.57 0.01 -14.75
CA SER A 69 22.09 0.44 -16.07
C SER A 69 20.98 -0.44 -16.65
N ALA A 70 20.94 -1.73 -16.27
CA ALA A 70 19.88 -2.65 -16.68
C ALA A 70 18.61 -2.51 -15.83
N ILE A 71 18.75 -2.09 -14.58
CA ILE A 71 17.63 -2.01 -13.62
C ILE A 71 16.88 -0.69 -13.73
N VAL A 72 17.62 0.43 -13.95
CA VAL A 72 17.03 1.78 -14.05
C VAL A 72 15.89 1.87 -15.08
N PRO A 73 16.00 1.31 -16.31
CA PRO A 73 14.91 1.31 -17.27
C PRO A 73 13.68 0.51 -16.83
N MET A 74 13.86 -0.47 -15.93
CA MET A 74 12.76 -1.31 -15.42
C MET A 74 12.07 -0.70 -14.18
N LEU A 75 12.71 0.27 -13.50
CA LEU A 75 12.15 0.88 -12.30
C LEU A 75 10.82 1.58 -12.58
N LEU A 76 10.77 2.40 -13.63
CA LEU A 76 9.60 3.18 -13.97
C LEU A 76 8.46 2.36 -14.58
N PRO A 77 8.68 1.56 -15.67
CA PRO A 77 7.58 0.85 -16.31
C PRO A 77 7.16 -0.43 -15.57
N GLY A 78 8.04 -1.05 -14.78
CA GLY A 78 7.76 -2.34 -14.13
C GLY A 78 7.57 -2.21 -12.62
N ILE A 79 8.60 -1.76 -11.92
CA ILE A 79 8.65 -1.80 -10.44
C ILE A 79 7.71 -0.77 -9.82
N LEU A 80 7.64 0.44 -10.37
CA LEU A 80 6.77 1.49 -9.86
C LEU A 80 5.28 1.12 -9.94
N PRO A 81 4.71 0.75 -11.12
CA PRO A 81 3.29 0.43 -11.20
C PRO A 81 2.94 -0.81 -10.37
N PHE A 82 3.80 -1.83 -10.35
CA PHE A 82 3.58 -3.01 -9.53
C PHE A 82 3.47 -2.66 -8.02
N ASN A 83 4.41 -1.87 -7.49
CA ASN A 83 4.38 -1.49 -6.08
C ASN A 83 3.22 -0.53 -5.77
N LEU A 84 2.87 0.36 -6.70
CA LEU A 84 1.73 1.25 -6.55
C LEU A 84 0.42 0.46 -6.47
N ILE A 85 0.21 -0.51 -7.36
CA ILE A 85 -0.97 -1.38 -7.36
C ILE A 85 -1.02 -2.18 -6.05
N LYS A 86 0.08 -2.83 -5.66
CA LYS A 86 0.19 -3.60 -4.42
C LYS A 86 -0.15 -2.75 -3.18
N ALA A 87 0.45 -1.57 -3.06
CA ALA A 87 0.22 -0.67 -1.94
C ALA A 87 -1.23 -0.14 -1.92
N THR A 88 -1.80 0.13 -3.09
CA THR A 88 -3.19 0.58 -3.22
C THR A 88 -4.18 -0.52 -2.84
N MET A 89 -3.94 -1.76 -3.23
CA MET A 89 -4.74 -2.91 -2.78
C MET A 89 -4.67 -3.09 -1.27
N ASN A 90 -3.48 -2.96 -0.67
CA ASN A 90 -3.33 -2.99 0.79
C ASN A 90 -4.14 -1.87 1.46
N ALA A 91 -4.08 -0.66 0.92
CA ALA A 91 -4.86 0.48 1.43
C ALA A 91 -6.38 0.22 1.35
N ALA A 92 -6.85 -0.35 0.24
CA ALA A 92 -8.25 -0.72 0.05
C ALA A 92 -8.70 -1.75 1.10
N ILE A 93 -7.92 -2.82 1.29
CA ILE A 93 -8.21 -3.87 2.29
C ILE A 93 -8.27 -3.27 3.70
N VAL A 94 -7.29 -2.46 4.08
CA VAL A 94 -7.26 -1.79 5.39
C VAL A 94 -8.48 -0.87 5.56
N PHE A 95 -8.87 -0.14 4.53
CA PHE A 95 -10.04 0.72 4.58
C PHE A 95 -11.34 -0.08 4.79
N PHE A 96 -11.50 -1.21 4.09
CA PHE A 96 -12.66 -2.09 4.29
C PHE A 96 -12.72 -2.68 5.69
N LEU A 97 -11.57 -3.11 6.21
CA LEU A 97 -11.46 -3.70 7.54
C LEU A 97 -11.52 -2.66 8.66
N TYR A 98 -11.28 -1.39 8.37
CA TYR A 98 -11.23 -0.33 9.38
C TYR A 98 -12.50 -0.26 10.23
N LYS A 99 -13.68 -0.30 9.60
CA LYS A 99 -14.96 -0.23 10.32
C LYS A 99 -15.22 -1.42 11.24
N PRO A 100 -15.18 -2.68 10.74
CA PRO A 100 -15.43 -3.83 11.62
C PRO A 100 -14.39 -3.92 12.74
N VAL A 101 -13.11 -3.64 12.46
CA VAL A 101 -12.06 -3.67 13.47
C VAL A 101 -12.29 -2.60 14.54
N VAL A 102 -12.58 -1.36 14.16
CA VAL A 102 -12.88 -0.28 15.12
C VAL A 102 -14.14 -0.59 15.93
N GLN A 103 -15.16 -1.20 15.34
CA GLN A 103 -16.36 -1.60 16.08
C GLN A 103 -16.06 -2.67 17.14
N ILE A 104 -15.23 -3.67 16.78
CA ILE A 104 -14.80 -4.72 17.72
C ILE A 104 -13.99 -4.10 18.87
N LEU A 105 -13.02 -3.23 18.55
CA LEU A 105 -12.19 -2.55 19.55
C LEU A 105 -13.01 -1.66 20.50
N ARG A 106 -14.06 -1.02 19.99
CA ARG A 106 -14.98 -0.22 20.81
C ARG A 106 -15.85 -1.11 21.72
N ARG A 107 -16.29 -2.27 21.24
CA ARG A 107 -17.03 -3.25 22.07
C ARG A 107 -16.16 -3.81 23.20
N SER A 108 -14.86 -3.94 22.94
CA SER A 108 -13.87 -4.41 23.93
C SER A 108 -13.38 -3.30 24.87
N HIS A 109 -13.97 -2.09 24.83
CA HIS A 109 -13.55 -0.91 25.61
C HIS A 109 -12.08 -0.48 25.43
N LEU A 110 -11.41 -0.94 24.39
CA LEU A 110 -10.02 -0.59 24.08
C LEU A 110 -9.87 0.76 23.36
N VAL A 111 -10.96 1.30 22.82
CA VAL A 111 -10.98 2.60 22.11
C VAL A 111 -12.21 3.39 22.52
N GLU A 112 -12.02 4.68 22.81
CA GLU A 112 -13.10 5.59 23.20
C GLU A 112 -14.18 5.76 22.13
N LYS A 113 -15.43 5.94 22.56
CA LYS A 113 -16.56 6.19 21.65
C LYS A 113 -16.42 7.56 21.01
N SER A 114 -16.11 7.59 19.72
CA SER A 114 -16.15 8.83 18.94
C SER A 114 -17.59 9.11 18.49
N ASN A 115 -18.12 10.28 18.84
CA ASN A 115 -19.51 10.71 18.55
C ASN A 115 -19.70 11.19 17.08
N ARG A 116 -18.74 11.00 16.17
CA ARG A 116 -18.84 11.48 14.79
C ARG A 116 -19.25 10.37 13.83
N GLN A 117 -20.51 10.36 13.45
CA GLN A 117 -21.03 9.66 12.27
C GLN A 117 -20.58 10.41 11.00
N GLY A 118 -19.45 10.05 10.44
CA GLY A 118 -19.06 10.50 9.11
C GLY A 118 -19.80 9.70 8.03
N SER A 119 -20.19 10.36 6.94
CA SER A 119 -20.87 9.72 5.80
C SER A 119 -20.03 8.59 5.20
N VAL A 120 -20.48 7.38 5.45
CA VAL A 120 -19.85 6.12 5.03
C VAL A 120 -19.83 5.98 3.50
N TYR A 121 -20.86 6.52 2.84
CA TYR A 121 -21.08 6.37 1.41
C TYR A 121 -19.94 6.94 0.56
N LYS A 122 -19.46 8.14 0.90
CA LYS A 122 -18.35 8.77 0.16
C LYS A 122 -17.03 7.98 0.23
N GLY A 123 -16.74 7.38 1.37
CA GLY A 123 -15.56 6.52 1.53
C GLY A 123 -15.66 5.22 0.72
N TYR A 124 -16.85 4.63 0.65
CA TYR A 124 -17.07 3.41 -0.10
C TYR A 124 -16.90 3.62 -1.61
N VAL A 125 -17.46 4.71 -2.14
CA VAL A 125 -17.33 5.09 -3.55
C VAL A 125 -15.86 5.35 -3.91
N PHE A 126 -15.11 6.02 -3.03
CA PHE A 126 -13.67 6.25 -3.24
C PHE A 126 -12.88 4.94 -3.34
N VAL A 127 -13.11 3.99 -2.42
CA VAL A 127 -12.41 2.69 -2.42
C VAL A 127 -12.76 1.86 -3.64
N VAL A 128 -14.05 1.80 -4.01
CA VAL A 128 -14.50 1.11 -5.23
C VAL A 128 -13.85 1.73 -6.47
N GLY A 129 -13.79 3.07 -6.54
CA GLY A 129 -13.11 3.77 -7.62
C GLY A 129 -11.63 3.42 -7.72
N VAL A 130 -10.92 3.39 -6.60
CA VAL A 130 -9.50 3.01 -6.54
C VAL A 130 -9.28 1.57 -6.98
N VAL A 131 -10.11 0.62 -6.51
CA VAL A 131 -10.03 -0.80 -6.92
C VAL A 131 -10.31 -0.95 -8.41
N LEU A 132 -11.30 -0.25 -8.96
CA LEU A 132 -11.58 -0.28 -10.39
C LEU A 132 -10.42 0.26 -11.23
N VAL A 133 -9.85 1.40 -10.83
CA VAL A 133 -8.68 1.98 -11.52
C VAL A 133 -7.49 1.02 -11.48
N THR A 134 -7.21 0.40 -10.34
CA THR A 134 -6.12 -0.59 -10.23
C THR A 134 -6.39 -1.84 -11.08
N MET A 135 -7.63 -2.32 -11.15
CA MET A 135 -8.00 -3.43 -12.04
C MET A 135 -7.82 -3.06 -13.51
N ILE A 136 -8.25 -1.85 -13.91
CA ILE A 136 -8.07 -1.36 -15.29
C ILE A 136 -6.58 -1.28 -15.63
N LEU A 137 -5.76 -0.68 -14.76
CA LEU A 137 -4.31 -0.59 -14.98
C LEU A 137 -3.66 -1.97 -15.06
N PHE A 138 -4.11 -2.94 -14.26
CA PHE A 138 -3.63 -4.31 -14.30
C PHE A 138 -3.95 -4.97 -15.64
N VAL A 139 -5.19 -4.83 -16.14
CA VAL A 139 -5.62 -5.38 -17.43
C VAL A 139 -4.87 -4.72 -18.57
N LEU A 140 -4.69 -3.40 -18.56
CA LEU A 140 -3.93 -2.68 -19.58
C LEU A 140 -2.45 -3.09 -19.61
N GLY A 141 -1.84 -3.26 -18.43
CA GLY A 141 -0.48 -3.78 -18.30
C GLY A 141 -0.35 -5.22 -18.80
N TYR A 142 -1.35 -6.07 -18.53
CA TYR A 142 -1.35 -7.45 -19.01
C TYR A 142 -1.50 -7.55 -20.53
N GLN A 143 -2.23 -6.61 -21.14
CA GLN A 143 -2.40 -6.52 -22.60
C GLN A 143 -1.22 -5.85 -23.31
N GLY A 144 -0.21 -5.39 -22.57
CA GLY A 144 0.97 -4.73 -23.16
C GLY A 144 0.69 -3.36 -23.80
N ILE A 145 -0.41 -2.70 -23.36
CA ILE A 145 -0.80 -1.36 -23.85
C ILE A 145 -0.04 -0.26 -23.08
N ILE A 146 0.42 -0.60 -21.86
CA ILE A 146 1.25 0.26 -21.01
C ILE A 146 2.49 -0.53 -20.60
#